data_d7a6bb732aad6cc2a14a345e6d22114e
#
_entry.id   d7a6bb732aad6cc2a14a345e6d22114e
#
_cell.length_a   1.000
_cell.length_b   1.000
_cell.length_c   1.000
_cell.angle_alpha   90.00
_cell.angle_beta   90.00
_cell.angle_gamma   90.00
#
_symmetry.space_group_name_H-M   'P 1'
#
loop_
_entity.id
_entity.type
_entity.pdbx_description
1 polymer ?
#
loop_
_entity_poly.entity_id
_entity_poly.type
_entity_poly.pdbx_seq_one_letter_code
_entity_poly.pdbx_strand_id
1 'polypeptide(L)'
;MKRTVFGLLVLLSAVTGCRSMPEPLKLQAVSVARVVELARPTGLVPVQSGDSTIRVDLRYATPDNVFKQVLYPSGFPALTAAATAKKLVAANRFLKAHGFGLKVLDAYRPPEVQWQLFQKYQDDRYVADPRKKWSKHCYGRAVDVTVVDLAGREQEMPSSFDDFSKKAAAAYSGPDAAVRHRLALLQRAMTTAGFSLYRDEWWHFNDLSDPAALSGQPVFGKEIGL
;
A
#
# COMPACT_ATOMS: atom_id res chain seq x y z
N MET A 1 33.35 38.49 51.56
CA MET A 1 33.55 37.73 50.34
C MET A 1 32.18 37.18 49.89
N LYS A 2 31.53 37.82 48.90
CA LYS A 2 30.23 37.34 48.35
C LYS A 2 30.51 36.60 47.06
N ARG A 3 30.19 35.28 47.02
CA ARG A 3 30.28 34.45 45.81
C ARG A 3 28.98 34.59 45.02
N THR A 4 29.05 35.18 43.84
CA THR A 4 27.97 35.23 42.88
C THR A 4 28.01 33.97 42.05
N VAL A 5 26.95 33.19 42.13
CA VAL A 5 26.74 31.95 41.28
C VAL A 5 26.02 32.42 40.01
N PHE A 6 26.73 32.37 38.85
CA PHE A 6 26.08 32.53 37.55
C PHE A 6 25.42 31.23 37.13
N GLY A 7 24.12 31.23 37.14
CA GLY A 7 23.33 30.11 36.57
C GLY A 7 23.30 30.20 35.05
N LEU A 8 23.88 29.23 34.37
CA LEU A 8 23.82 29.08 32.92
C LEU A 8 22.45 28.54 32.56
N LEU A 9 21.60 29.40 32.01
CA LEU A 9 20.29 29.01 31.49
C LEU A 9 20.50 28.40 30.07
N VAL A 10 20.48 27.06 29.96
CA VAL A 10 20.47 26.37 28.68
C VAL A 10 19.08 26.43 28.10
N LEU A 11 18.86 27.32 27.15
CA LEU A 11 17.64 27.35 26.33
C LEU A 11 17.67 26.16 25.38
N LEU A 12 16.95 25.09 25.73
CA LEU A 12 16.59 24.03 24.74
C LEU A 12 15.62 24.65 23.74
N SER A 13 16.12 25.07 22.58
CA SER A 13 15.26 25.33 21.42
C SER A 13 14.72 24.02 20.88
N ALA A 14 13.45 23.73 21.19
CA ALA A 14 12.71 22.69 20.51
C ALA A 14 12.53 23.11 19.05
N VAL A 15 13.36 22.60 18.17
CA VAL A 15 13.17 22.69 16.72
C VAL A 15 11.98 21.80 16.40
N THR A 16 10.77 22.37 16.42
CA THR A 16 9.60 21.75 15.78
C THR A 16 9.84 21.79 14.28
N GLY A 17 10.54 20.77 13.77
CA GLY A 17 10.76 20.61 12.34
C GLY A 17 9.43 20.43 11.66
N CYS A 18 8.91 21.49 11.05
CA CYS A 18 7.78 21.40 10.13
C CYS A 18 8.23 20.48 8.99
N ARG A 19 7.70 19.25 8.97
CA ARG A 19 8.03 18.26 7.93
C ARG A 19 7.43 18.77 6.63
N SER A 20 8.26 19.24 5.70
CA SER A 20 7.78 19.59 4.36
C SER A 20 7.19 18.34 3.70
N MET A 21 5.96 18.46 3.17
CA MET A 21 5.37 17.37 2.40
C MET A 21 6.05 17.26 1.04
N PRO A 22 6.14 16.06 0.47
CA PRO A 22 6.81 15.84 -0.79
C PRO A 22 6.07 16.48 -1.96
N GLU A 23 6.83 16.93 -2.96
CA GLU A 23 6.30 17.38 -4.24
C GLU A 23 5.71 16.19 -5.02
N PRO A 24 4.72 16.42 -5.91
CA PRO A 24 4.17 15.38 -6.77
C PRO A 24 5.23 14.70 -7.64
N LEU A 25 5.04 13.40 -7.91
CA LEU A 25 5.90 12.69 -8.86
C LEU A 25 5.77 13.26 -10.27
N LYS A 26 6.89 13.27 -11.01
CA LYS A 26 6.88 13.51 -12.44
C LYS A 26 6.34 12.26 -13.15
N LEU A 27 5.26 12.40 -13.91
CA LEU A 27 4.61 11.28 -14.61
C LEU A 27 5.30 10.93 -15.96
N GLN A 28 6.63 11.11 -16.04
CA GLN A 28 7.41 10.64 -17.18
C GLN A 28 7.52 9.13 -17.16
N ALA A 29 7.58 8.50 -18.35
CA ALA A 29 7.79 7.06 -18.46
C ALA A 29 9.09 6.65 -17.80
N VAL A 30 9.06 5.58 -17.00
CA VAL A 30 10.23 5.03 -16.32
C VAL A 30 10.59 3.65 -16.86
N SER A 31 11.88 3.31 -16.77
CA SER A 31 12.32 1.95 -17.08
C SER A 31 12.02 1.03 -15.90
N VAL A 32 11.16 0.03 -16.10
CA VAL A 32 10.86 -1.01 -15.11
C VAL A 32 12.14 -1.60 -14.50
N ALA A 33 13.09 -2.00 -15.36
CA ALA A 33 14.34 -2.61 -14.92
C ALA A 33 15.15 -1.66 -14.00
N ARG A 34 15.21 -0.37 -14.36
CA ARG A 34 15.95 0.63 -13.58
C ARG A 34 15.29 0.88 -12.23
N VAL A 35 13.97 1.03 -12.19
CA VAL A 35 13.24 1.19 -10.93
C VAL A 35 13.43 -0.02 -10.03
N VAL A 36 13.33 -1.24 -10.55
CA VAL A 36 13.54 -2.48 -9.79
C VAL A 36 14.98 -2.58 -9.26
N GLU A 37 15.96 -2.20 -10.05
CA GLU A 37 17.38 -2.16 -9.63
C GLU A 37 17.57 -1.21 -8.44
N LEU A 38 17.07 0.02 -8.55
CA LEU A 38 17.20 1.06 -7.51
C LEU A 38 16.35 0.75 -6.26
N ALA A 39 15.23 0.05 -6.41
CA ALA A 39 14.37 -0.35 -5.29
C ALA A 39 14.98 -1.46 -4.43
N ARG A 40 15.84 -2.32 -5.00
CA ARG A 40 16.41 -3.47 -4.30
C ARG A 40 17.16 -3.12 -2.99
N PRO A 41 18.01 -2.09 -2.93
CA PRO A 41 18.69 -1.70 -1.69
C PRO A 41 17.72 -1.21 -0.60
N THR A 42 16.53 -0.74 -0.96
CA THR A 42 15.48 -0.32 0.00
C THR A 42 14.65 -1.50 0.55
N GLY A 43 14.94 -2.73 0.10
CA GLY A 43 14.19 -3.92 0.48
C GLY A 43 12.89 -4.16 -0.31
N LEU A 44 12.59 -3.30 -1.30
CA LEU A 44 11.46 -3.46 -2.19
C LEU A 44 11.81 -4.40 -3.36
N VAL A 45 10.88 -5.29 -3.69
CA VAL A 45 10.98 -6.25 -4.79
C VAL A 45 9.67 -6.29 -5.59
N PRO A 46 9.67 -6.72 -6.86
CA PRO A 46 8.42 -6.92 -7.60
C PRO A 46 7.49 -7.90 -6.88
N VAL A 47 6.20 -7.62 -6.84
CA VAL A 47 5.19 -8.50 -6.23
C VAL A 47 5.18 -9.90 -6.85
N GLN A 48 5.61 -10.01 -8.11
CA GLN A 48 5.67 -11.25 -8.88
C GLN A 48 7.01 -12.00 -8.74
N SER A 49 7.94 -11.53 -7.92
CA SER A 49 9.31 -12.11 -7.82
C SER A 49 9.31 -13.58 -7.37
N GLY A 50 8.29 -14.05 -6.67
CA GLY A 50 8.17 -15.44 -6.22
C GLY A 50 7.05 -16.24 -6.90
N ASP A 51 6.15 -15.57 -7.62
CA ASP A 51 5.06 -16.21 -8.39
C ASP A 51 4.58 -15.28 -9.50
N SER A 52 5.00 -15.55 -10.73
CA SER A 52 4.65 -14.78 -11.93
C SER A 52 3.16 -14.87 -12.31
N THR A 53 2.40 -15.76 -11.68
CA THR A 53 0.98 -15.92 -11.93
C THR A 53 0.11 -14.96 -11.11
N ILE A 54 0.68 -14.25 -10.13
CA ILE A 54 0.01 -13.14 -9.47
C ILE A 54 -0.24 -12.06 -10.52
N ARG A 55 -1.50 -11.68 -10.71
CA ARG A 55 -1.87 -10.63 -11.65
C ARG A 55 -1.58 -9.25 -11.04
N VAL A 56 -1.28 -8.29 -11.89
CA VAL A 56 -1.03 -6.89 -11.49
C VAL A 56 -1.86 -5.97 -12.37
N ASP A 57 -2.55 -5.04 -11.73
CA ASP A 57 -3.35 -3.99 -12.37
C ASP A 57 -3.35 -2.76 -11.45
N LEU A 58 -2.23 -2.02 -11.46
CA LEU A 58 -2.07 -0.85 -10.60
C LEU A 58 -3.07 0.24 -10.98
N ARG A 59 -4.14 0.38 -10.19
CA ARG A 59 -5.25 1.29 -10.46
C ARG A 59 -4.81 2.75 -10.54
N TYR A 60 -3.81 3.15 -9.80
CA TYR A 60 -3.26 4.51 -9.86
C TYR A 60 -2.33 4.76 -11.06
N ALA A 61 -2.00 3.75 -11.85
CA ALA A 61 -1.29 3.90 -13.13
C ALA A 61 -2.24 4.23 -14.30
N THR A 62 -3.54 4.23 -14.07
CA THR A 62 -4.58 4.55 -15.05
C THR A 62 -5.61 5.51 -14.45
N PRO A 63 -6.50 6.12 -15.24
CA PRO A 63 -7.62 6.90 -14.70
C PRO A 63 -8.74 6.04 -14.08
N ASP A 64 -8.64 4.71 -14.12
CA ASP A 64 -9.63 3.78 -13.54
C ASP A 64 -9.44 3.65 -12.02
N ASN A 65 -9.57 4.78 -11.33
CA ASN A 65 -9.56 4.91 -9.88
C ASN A 65 -10.54 6.01 -9.46
N VAL A 66 -10.81 6.14 -8.16
CA VAL A 66 -11.78 7.10 -7.62
C VAL A 66 -11.42 8.56 -7.95
N PHE A 67 -10.15 8.87 -8.13
CA PHE A 67 -9.67 10.22 -8.45
C PHE A 67 -9.72 10.57 -9.93
N LYS A 68 -9.99 9.59 -10.81
CA LYS A 68 -10.01 9.72 -12.28
C LYS A 68 -8.72 10.33 -12.84
N GLN A 69 -7.58 10.02 -12.23
CA GLN A 69 -6.27 10.58 -12.58
C GLN A 69 -5.19 9.49 -12.57
N VAL A 70 -4.22 9.64 -13.47
CA VAL A 70 -2.97 8.88 -13.42
C VAL A 70 -2.10 9.49 -12.34
N LEU A 71 -1.63 8.67 -11.41
CA LEU A 71 -0.78 9.09 -10.28
C LEU A 71 0.59 8.39 -10.28
N TYR A 72 0.73 7.28 -10.98
CA TYR A 72 2.00 6.58 -11.18
C TYR A 72 2.58 6.87 -12.56
N PRO A 73 3.90 6.99 -12.68
CA PRO A 73 4.56 7.08 -13.97
C PRO A 73 4.25 5.86 -14.84
N SER A 74 4.19 6.04 -16.17
CA SER A 74 4.09 4.91 -17.09
C SER A 74 5.31 3.98 -16.93
N GLY A 75 5.06 2.69 -16.83
CA GLY A 75 6.10 1.68 -16.58
C GLY A 75 6.44 1.51 -15.09
N PHE A 76 5.71 2.14 -14.16
CA PHE A 76 5.93 1.91 -12.72
C PHE A 76 5.63 0.45 -12.35
N PRO A 77 6.62 -0.29 -11.78
CA PRO A 77 6.41 -1.68 -11.38
C PRO A 77 5.63 -1.79 -10.07
N ALA A 78 4.82 -2.83 -9.92
CA ALA A 78 4.23 -3.18 -8.64
C ALA A 78 5.32 -3.72 -7.70
N LEU A 79 5.70 -2.95 -6.70
CA LEU A 79 6.72 -3.29 -5.72
C LEU A 79 6.12 -3.56 -4.34
N THR A 80 6.80 -4.37 -3.53
CA THR A 80 6.43 -4.60 -2.14
C THR A 80 7.67 -5.03 -1.34
N ALA A 81 7.62 -5.01 -0.01
CA ALA A 81 8.72 -5.53 0.80
C ALA A 81 8.92 -7.03 0.55
N ALA A 82 10.17 -7.50 0.56
CA ALA A 82 10.51 -8.87 0.22
C ALA A 82 9.78 -9.92 1.09
N ALA A 83 9.55 -9.62 2.38
CA ALA A 83 8.76 -10.48 3.27
C ALA A 83 7.28 -10.52 2.85
N THR A 84 6.72 -9.38 2.48
CA THR A 84 5.33 -9.23 2.00
C THR A 84 5.12 -9.98 0.68
N ALA A 85 6.11 -9.93 -0.24
CA ALA A 85 6.06 -10.70 -1.49
C ALA A 85 5.94 -12.21 -1.24
N LYS A 86 6.68 -12.76 -0.26
CA LYS A 86 6.58 -14.19 0.11
C LYS A 86 5.19 -14.56 0.61
N LYS A 87 4.54 -13.67 1.36
CA LYS A 87 3.17 -13.86 1.84
C LYS A 87 2.16 -13.83 0.69
N LEU A 88 2.34 -12.96 -0.29
CA LEU A 88 1.47 -12.92 -1.49
C LEU A 88 1.55 -14.25 -2.27
N VAL A 89 2.74 -14.87 -2.38
CA VAL A 89 2.88 -16.20 -2.97
C VAL A 89 2.06 -17.26 -2.22
N ALA A 90 2.09 -17.24 -0.88
CA ALA A 90 1.30 -18.17 -0.07
C ALA A 90 -0.21 -17.94 -0.23
N ALA A 91 -0.66 -16.67 -0.24
CA ALA A 91 -2.05 -16.32 -0.47
C ALA A 91 -2.52 -16.75 -1.86
N ASN A 92 -1.73 -16.50 -2.92
CA ASN A 92 -2.06 -16.91 -4.29
C ASN A 92 -2.14 -18.43 -4.42
N ARG A 93 -1.24 -19.17 -3.79
CA ARG A 93 -1.29 -20.65 -3.75
C ARG A 93 -2.57 -21.16 -3.11
N PHE A 94 -2.98 -20.55 -2.00
CA PHE A 94 -4.25 -20.88 -1.34
C PHE A 94 -5.43 -20.63 -2.28
N LEU A 95 -5.50 -19.47 -2.93
CA LEU A 95 -6.59 -19.13 -3.86
C LEU A 95 -6.64 -20.09 -5.05
N LYS A 96 -5.48 -20.47 -5.62
CA LYS A 96 -5.40 -21.44 -6.74
C LYS A 96 -5.99 -22.80 -6.40
N ALA A 97 -5.78 -23.28 -5.17
CA ALA A 97 -6.37 -24.53 -4.70
C ALA A 97 -7.91 -24.47 -4.62
N HIS A 98 -8.49 -23.26 -4.68
CA HIS A 98 -9.93 -23.02 -4.66
C HIS A 98 -10.49 -22.49 -6.00
N GLY A 99 -9.71 -22.59 -7.10
CA GLY A 99 -10.14 -22.19 -8.43
C GLY A 99 -10.01 -20.70 -8.75
N PHE A 100 -9.29 -19.93 -7.92
CA PHE A 100 -9.08 -18.51 -8.10
C PHE A 100 -7.60 -18.15 -8.14
N GLY A 101 -7.28 -16.90 -8.49
CA GLY A 101 -5.96 -16.30 -8.41
C GLY A 101 -6.01 -14.94 -7.74
N LEU A 102 -4.85 -14.43 -7.36
CA LEU A 102 -4.69 -13.11 -6.76
C LEU A 102 -4.38 -12.07 -7.84
N LYS A 103 -5.02 -10.90 -7.75
CA LYS A 103 -4.69 -9.70 -8.51
C LYS A 103 -4.36 -8.56 -7.55
N VAL A 104 -3.21 -7.90 -7.74
CA VAL A 104 -2.75 -6.73 -6.98
C VAL A 104 -3.22 -5.48 -7.69
N LEU A 105 -3.95 -4.62 -6.97
CA LEU A 105 -4.50 -3.34 -7.43
C LEU A 105 -3.62 -2.16 -7.00
N ASP A 106 -2.97 -2.26 -5.82
CA ASP A 106 -1.92 -1.36 -5.35
C ASP A 106 -0.98 -2.12 -4.38
N ALA A 107 0.27 -1.65 -4.28
CA ALA A 107 1.26 -2.24 -3.40
C ALA A 107 2.14 -1.16 -2.76
N TYR A 108 3.46 -1.09 -3.05
CA TYR A 108 4.23 0.05 -2.62
C TYR A 108 3.70 1.31 -3.31
N ARG A 109 3.34 2.30 -2.49
CA ARG A 109 2.85 3.62 -2.91
C ARG A 109 3.86 4.67 -2.45
N PRO A 110 4.53 5.38 -3.37
CA PRO A 110 5.44 6.45 -2.99
C PRO A 110 4.77 7.49 -2.09
N PRO A 111 5.46 8.03 -1.07
CA PRO A 111 4.95 9.09 -0.20
C PRO A 111 4.38 10.29 -0.95
N GLU A 112 4.95 10.62 -2.10
CA GLU A 112 4.50 11.69 -2.99
C GLU A 112 3.07 11.43 -3.48
N VAL A 113 2.75 10.19 -3.85
CA VAL A 113 1.40 9.78 -4.28
C VAL A 113 0.46 9.70 -3.09
N GLN A 114 0.91 9.17 -1.95
CA GLN A 114 0.11 9.17 -0.72
C GLN A 114 -0.33 10.58 -0.31
N TRP A 115 0.57 11.57 -0.44
CA TRP A 115 0.25 12.95 -0.18
C TRP A 115 -0.79 13.50 -1.15
N GLN A 116 -0.65 13.22 -2.46
CA GLN A 116 -1.64 13.63 -3.46
C GLN A 116 -3.02 13.04 -3.20
N LEU A 117 -3.10 11.75 -2.82
CA LEU A 117 -4.37 11.10 -2.46
C LEU A 117 -5.02 11.79 -1.27
N PHE A 118 -4.24 12.06 -0.21
CA PHE A 118 -4.75 12.73 0.98
C PHE A 118 -5.23 14.17 0.70
N GLN A 119 -4.53 14.91 -0.15
CA GLN A 119 -4.98 16.25 -0.56
C GLN A 119 -6.34 16.23 -1.26
N LYS A 120 -6.65 15.15 -2.00
CA LYS A 120 -7.92 14.99 -2.72
C LYS A 120 -9.04 14.44 -1.85
N TYR A 121 -8.71 13.57 -0.89
CA TYR A 121 -9.67 12.93 -0.01
C TYR A 121 -9.16 12.91 1.43
N GLN A 122 -9.62 13.89 2.23
CA GLN A 122 -9.13 14.14 3.59
C GLN A 122 -9.93 13.36 4.64
N ASP A 123 -10.12 12.06 4.45
CA ASP A 123 -10.72 11.16 5.42
C ASP A 123 -9.70 10.06 5.76
N ASP A 124 -9.11 10.12 6.95
CA ASP A 124 -8.04 9.22 7.38
C ASP A 124 -8.50 7.79 7.71
N ARG A 125 -9.80 7.51 7.58
CA ARG A 125 -10.33 6.13 7.56
C ARG A 125 -9.94 5.41 6.26
N TYR A 126 -9.90 6.12 5.14
CA TYR A 126 -9.61 5.57 3.80
C TYR A 126 -8.25 5.99 3.28
N VAL A 127 -7.85 7.24 3.50
CA VAL A 127 -6.56 7.75 3.05
C VAL A 127 -5.78 8.27 4.27
N ALA A 128 -4.79 7.51 4.72
CA ALA A 128 -3.98 7.89 5.88
C ALA A 128 -3.40 9.31 5.73
N ASP A 129 -3.53 10.14 6.79
CA ASP A 129 -2.97 11.49 6.85
C ASP A 129 -1.45 11.45 7.05
N PRO A 130 -0.64 11.82 6.04
CA PRO A 130 0.82 11.77 6.14
C PRO A 130 1.42 12.71 7.19
N ARG A 131 0.67 13.72 7.63
CA ARG A 131 1.09 14.63 8.70
C ARG A 131 1.08 13.94 10.06
N LYS A 132 0.21 12.93 10.24
CA LYS A 132 0.10 12.09 11.44
C LYS A 132 1.01 10.86 11.32
N LYS A 133 0.86 10.09 10.24
CA LYS A 133 1.63 8.88 9.95
C LYS A 133 1.56 8.53 8.46
N TRP A 134 2.64 7.98 7.92
CA TRP A 134 2.62 7.44 6.58
C TRP A 134 1.76 6.17 6.49
N SER A 135 1.12 5.97 5.33
CA SER A 135 0.47 4.71 4.99
C SER A 135 1.48 3.56 4.98
N LYS A 136 1.04 2.37 5.34
CA LYS A 136 1.88 1.16 5.25
C LYS A 136 2.26 0.80 3.82
N HIS A 137 1.48 1.26 2.83
CA HIS A 137 1.87 1.21 1.43
C HIS A 137 3.21 1.90 1.17
N CYS A 138 3.50 3.01 1.84
CA CYS A 138 4.76 3.76 1.66
C CYS A 138 6.01 2.99 2.12
N TYR A 139 5.81 1.88 2.84
CA TYR A 139 6.86 0.95 3.27
C TYR A 139 6.84 -0.37 2.49
N GLY A 140 5.97 -0.49 1.49
CA GLY A 140 5.71 -1.76 0.80
C GLY A 140 5.11 -2.84 1.70
N ARG A 141 4.44 -2.46 2.80
CA ARG A 141 3.88 -3.36 3.82
C ARG A 141 2.35 -3.32 3.89
N ALA A 142 1.72 -2.80 2.87
CA ALA A 142 0.30 -2.99 2.61
C ALA A 142 0.11 -3.31 1.14
N VAL A 143 -0.96 -4.01 0.84
CA VAL A 143 -1.37 -4.36 -0.52
C VAL A 143 -2.88 -4.24 -0.64
N ASP A 144 -3.32 -3.72 -1.77
CA ASP A 144 -4.72 -3.75 -2.18
C ASP A 144 -4.88 -4.85 -3.22
N VAL A 145 -5.77 -5.78 -2.97
CA VAL A 145 -5.89 -7.00 -3.78
C VAL A 145 -7.35 -7.39 -4.03
N THR A 146 -7.56 -8.13 -5.12
CA THR A 146 -8.83 -8.76 -5.45
C THR A 146 -8.61 -10.18 -5.95
N VAL A 147 -9.69 -10.92 -6.20
CA VAL A 147 -9.65 -12.25 -6.78
C VAL A 147 -9.95 -12.23 -8.28
N VAL A 148 -9.27 -13.10 -9.00
CA VAL A 148 -9.54 -13.39 -10.41
C VAL A 148 -9.85 -14.88 -10.57
N ASP A 149 -10.53 -15.27 -11.65
CA ASP A 149 -10.59 -16.69 -12.03
C ASP A 149 -9.23 -17.16 -12.58
N LEU A 150 -9.08 -18.45 -12.85
CA LEU A 150 -7.84 -19.00 -13.38
C LEU A 150 -7.49 -18.49 -14.79
N ALA A 151 -8.45 -17.91 -15.52
CA ALA A 151 -8.21 -17.21 -16.78
C ALA A 151 -7.76 -15.75 -16.59
N GLY A 152 -7.75 -15.25 -15.35
CA GLY A 152 -7.33 -13.89 -14.99
C GLY A 152 -8.44 -12.85 -15.08
N ARG A 153 -9.70 -13.24 -15.22
CA ARG A 153 -10.85 -12.33 -15.23
C ARG A 153 -11.22 -11.94 -13.80
N GLU A 154 -11.30 -10.63 -13.54
CA GLU A 154 -11.66 -10.09 -12.24
C GLU A 154 -13.07 -10.56 -11.85
N GLN A 155 -13.22 -10.89 -10.58
CA GLN A 155 -14.47 -11.37 -10.02
C GLN A 155 -15.19 -10.25 -9.28
N GLU A 156 -16.52 -10.28 -9.30
CA GLU A 156 -17.32 -9.31 -8.56
C GLU A 156 -17.08 -9.42 -7.05
N MET A 157 -16.85 -8.26 -6.42
CA MET A 157 -16.57 -8.08 -5.01
C MET A 157 -17.61 -7.12 -4.40
N PRO A 158 -17.62 -6.89 -3.07
CA PRO A 158 -18.65 -6.08 -2.40
C PRO A 158 -18.87 -4.68 -2.96
N SER A 159 -17.82 -4.05 -3.47
CA SER A 159 -17.83 -2.75 -4.12
C SER A 159 -16.67 -2.64 -5.11
N SER A 160 -16.64 -1.58 -5.89
CA SER A 160 -15.45 -1.20 -6.64
C SER A 160 -14.28 -0.89 -5.70
N PHE A 161 -13.06 -1.00 -6.21
CA PHE A 161 -11.86 -0.48 -5.54
C PHE A 161 -12.02 1.03 -5.28
N ASP A 162 -11.56 1.52 -4.13
CA ASP A 162 -11.72 2.91 -3.70
C ASP A 162 -13.19 3.40 -3.59
N ASP A 163 -14.16 2.50 -3.45
CA ASP A 163 -15.51 2.87 -3.06
C ASP A 163 -15.51 3.23 -1.56
N PHE A 164 -15.29 4.50 -1.24
CA PHE A 164 -15.22 4.99 0.13
C PHE A 164 -16.62 5.12 0.78
N SER A 165 -17.43 4.07 0.62
CA SER A 165 -18.74 3.93 1.24
C SER A 165 -18.75 2.76 2.23
N LYS A 166 -19.89 2.59 2.93
CA LYS A 166 -20.08 1.42 3.83
C LYS A 166 -20.01 0.06 3.11
N LYS A 167 -20.16 0.03 1.78
CA LYS A 167 -20.03 -1.20 0.99
C LYS A 167 -18.58 -1.71 0.92
N ALA A 168 -17.61 -0.82 1.12
CA ALA A 168 -16.20 -1.16 1.16
C ALA A 168 -15.79 -1.96 2.39
N ALA A 169 -16.60 -1.96 3.45
CA ALA A 169 -16.25 -2.60 4.71
C ALA A 169 -15.87 -4.08 4.54
N ALA A 170 -14.81 -4.51 5.23
CA ALA A 170 -14.37 -5.91 5.24
C ALA A 170 -15.45 -6.87 5.77
N ALA A 171 -16.35 -6.39 6.64
CA ALA A 171 -17.48 -7.16 7.18
C ALA A 171 -18.73 -7.05 6.29
N TYR A 172 -18.60 -7.39 5.01
CA TYR A 172 -19.72 -7.38 4.07
C TYR A 172 -20.72 -8.50 4.36
N SER A 173 -22.00 -8.12 4.48
CA SER A 173 -23.14 -9.04 4.72
C SER A 173 -24.27 -8.88 3.69
N GLY A 174 -23.96 -8.37 2.49
CA GLY A 174 -24.93 -8.19 1.41
C GLY A 174 -25.58 -9.50 0.92
N PRO A 175 -26.63 -9.44 0.10
CA PRO A 175 -27.45 -10.60 -0.25
C PRO A 175 -26.74 -11.60 -1.18
N ASP A 176 -25.75 -11.16 -1.98
CA ASP A 176 -25.09 -12.03 -2.95
C ASP A 176 -24.18 -13.06 -2.26
N ALA A 177 -24.58 -14.33 -2.33
CA ALA A 177 -23.85 -15.45 -1.73
C ALA A 177 -22.49 -15.69 -2.41
N ALA A 178 -22.36 -15.45 -3.71
CA ALA A 178 -21.11 -15.64 -4.45
C ALA A 178 -20.11 -14.54 -4.09
N VAL A 179 -20.55 -13.30 -3.93
CA VAL A 179 -19.70 -12.19 -3.43
C VAL A 179 -19.23 -12.48 -2.01
N ARG A 180 -20.13 -12.90 -1.11
CA ARG A 180 -19.74 -13.27 0.27
C ARG A 180 -18.71 -14.40 0.29
N HIS A 181 -18.91 -15.43 -0.55
CA HIS A 181 -17.97 -16.56 -0.65
C HIS A 181 -16.58 -16.09 -1.12
N ARG A 182 -16.52 -15.31 -2.20
CA ARG A 182 -15.26 -14.80 -2.74
C ARG A 182 -14.52 -13.89 -1.74
N LEU A 183 -15.24 -13.02 -1.05
CA LEU A 183 -14.67 -12.19 0.00
C LEU A 183 -14.10 -13.02 1.15
N ALA A 184 -14.88 -13.99 1.67
CA ALA A 184 -14.42 -14.87 2.74
C ALA A 184 -13.18 -15.67 2.32
N LEU A 185 -13.14 -16.13 1.06
CA LEU A 185 -11.99 -16.85 0.52
C LEU A 185 -10.74 -15.96 0.42
N LEU A 186 -10.88 -14.73 -0.10
CA LEU A 186 -9.80 -13.76 -0.14
C LEU A 186 -9.26 -13.46 1.26
N GLN A 187 -10.14 -13.13 2.20
CA GLN A 187 -9.77 -12.84 3.58
C GLN A 187 -9.04 -14.01 4.23
N ARG A 188 -9.54 -15.24 4.03
CA ARG A 188 -8.90 -16.45 4.55
C ARG A 188 -7.51 -16.67 3.93
N ALA A 189 -7.38 -16.49 2.61
CA ALA A 189 -6.09 -16.61 1.92
C ALA A 189 -5.06 -15.64 2.50
N MET A 190 -5.45 -14.38 2.63
CA MET A 190 -4.56 -13.31 3.10
C MET A 190 -4.22 -13.47 4.59
N THR A 191 -5.19 -13.76 5.46
CA THR A 191 -4.93 -13.92 6.90
C THR A 191 -4.11 -15.17 7.19
N THR A 192 -4.35 -16.28 6.50
CA THR A 192 -3.52 -17.50 6.61
C THR A 192 -2.08 -17.24 6.15
N ALA A 193 -1.88 -16.37 5.18
CA ALA A 193 -0.55 -15.93 4.75
C ALA A 193 0.12 -14.93 5.71
N GLY A 194 -0.56 -14.49 6.77
CA GLY A 194 -0.03 -13.61 7.81
C GLY A 194 -0.23 -12.11 7.56
N PHE A 195 -1.26 -11.75 6.79
CA PHE A 195 -1.74 -10.38 6.70
C PHE A 195 -2.83 -10.09 7.73
N SER A 196 -3.02 -8.81 8.05
CA SER A 196 -4.13 -8.31 8.85
C SER A 196 -5.13 -7.58 7.96
N LEU A 197 -6.43 -7.82 8.20
CA LEU A 197 -7.52 -7.09 7.55
C LEU A 197 -7.52 -5.62 7.96
N TYR A 198 -8.01 -4.76 7.08
CA TYR A 198 -8.42 -3.42 7.44
C TYR A 198 -9.96 -3.34 7.46
N ARG A 199 -10.51 -2.76 8.53
CA ARG A 199 -11.96 -2.83 8.81
C ARG A 199 -12.82 -2.17 7.74
N ASP A 200 -12.35 -1.03 7.22
CA ASP A 200 -13.15 -0.14 6.39
C ASP A 200 -12.96 -0.40 4.87
N GLU A 201 -12.02 -1.32 4.49
CA GLU A 201 -11.70 -1.64 3.08
C GLU A 201 -11.50 -3.15 2.90
N TRP A 202 -12.35 -3.79 2.10
CA TRP A 202 -12.28 -5.24 1.85
C TRP A 202 -11.05 -5.67 1.05
N TRP A 203 -10.48 -4.77 0.26
CA TRP A 203 -9.30 -5.01 -0.60
C TRP A 203 -7.98 -4.83 0.14
N HIS A 204 -7.95 -4.06 1.25
CA HIS A 204 -6.73 -3.62 1.92
C HIS A 204 -6.25 -4.60 2.98
N PHE A 205 -4.97 -5.00 2.88
CA PHE A 205 -4.33 -5.93 3.79
C PHE A 205 -2.96 -5.41 4.24
N ASN A 206 -2.72 -5.45 5.55
CA ASN A 206 -1.48 -4.98 6.17
C ASN A 206 -0.56 -6.15 6.53
N ASP A 207 0.73 -6.03 6.22
CA ASP A 207 1.79 -6.88 6.77
C ASP A 207 2.38 -6.21 8.02
N LEU A 208 1.97 -6.70 9.19
CA LEU A 208 2.40 -6.20 10.50
C LEU A 208 3.46 -7.11 11.16
N SER A 209 4.07 -8.03 10.43
CA SER A 209 5.02 -9.01 10.98
C SER A 209 6.34 -8.39 11.46
N ASP A 210 6.65 -7.17 11.04
CA ASP A 210 7.83 -6.42 11.46
C ASP A 210 7.44 -4.97 11.75
N PRO A 211 6.99 -4.66 12.98
CA PRO A 211 6.63 -3.29 13.37
C PRO A 211 7.79 -2.30 13.30
N ALA A 212 9.04 -2.76 13.48
CA ALA A 212 10.22 -1.90 13.41
C ALA A 212 10.42 -1.31 12.01
N ALA A 213 10.08 -2.06 10.95
CA ALA A 213 10.15 -1.57 9.59
C ALA A 213 9.15 -0.43 9.28
N LEU A 214 8.16 -0.20 10.16
CA LEU A 214 7.17 0.87 10.03
C LEU A 214 7.52 2.11 10.87
N SER A 215 8.59 2.07 11.67
CA SER A 215 9.01 3.17 12.56
C SER A 215 9.99 4.15 11.90
N GLY A 216 10.62 3.74 10.80
CA GLY A 216 11.57 4.55 10.03
C GLY A 216 10.91 5.53 9.06
N GLN A 217 11.75 6.11 8.21
CA GLN A 217 11.25 6.86 7.06
C GLN A 217 10.73 5.88 5.99
N PRO A 218 9.63 6.20 5.31
CA PRO A 218 9.22 5.43 4.13
C PRO A 218 10.20 5.64 2.99
N VAL A 219 10.14 4.76 1.99
CA VAL A 219 10.92 4.91 0.75
C VAL A 219 10.25 5.99 -0.11
N PHE A 220 10.99 7.03 -0.49
CA PHE A 220 10.49 8.07 -1.39
C PHE A 220 10.76 7.72 -2.85
N GLY A 221 9.97 8.27 -3.76
CA GLY A 221 10.09 8.03 -5.19
C GLY A 221 11.50 8.29 -5.74
N LYS A 222 12.15 9.38 -5.29
CA LYS A 222 13.54 9.70 -5.67
C LYS A 222 14.57 8.62 -5.36
N GLU A 223 14.33 7.80 -4.32
CA GLU A 223 15.24 6.72 -3.91
C GLU A 223 15.20 5.54 -4.87
N ILE A 224 14.13 5.42 -5.64
CA ILE A 224 13.92 4.38 -6.64
C ILE A 224 13.86 4.94 -8.08
N GLY A 225 14.30 6.19 -8.26
CA GLY A 225 14.46 6.81 -9.59
C GLY A 225 13.16 7.35 -10.22
N LEU A 226 12.20 7.78 -9.41
CA LEU A 226 10.96 8.46 -9.82
C LEU A 226 11.06 9.97 -9.74
#